data_90c6bc3da278f515e024ac68f68eb6cb
#
_entry.id   90c6bc3da278f515e024ac68f68eb6cb
#
_cell.length_a   1.000
_cell.length_b   1.000
_cell.length_c   1.000
_cell.angle_alpha   90.00
_cell.angle_beta   90.00
_cell.angle_gamma   90.00
#
_symmetry.space_group_name_H-M   'P 1'
#
loop_
_entity.id
_entity.type
_entity.pdbx_description
1 polymer ?
#
loop_
_entity_poly.entity_id
_entity_poly.type
_entity_poly.pdbx_seq_one_letter_code
_entity_poly.pdbx_strand_id
1 'polypeptide(L)'
;VLLLIGLITFIVFTFMDKALDKQMGVTEEAADPEEEFKFSDLGKIFSSQVFWIVALLCVLYYSAIFPFQRYGANMLQCNLDGISAEAASNIFRWFPIGAAVITPFLGNFLDRKGKGATMLMGGALLLICCHLVFAFVLPATKSPVIAYSTIVLLGISFALVPAALWPSVPKIIDEKILGSAYCLIFWVQNIGLCFVPKLIGNLLASTNADNPAVIAAKAAGAEFIPYDYTVPLLVFASFGVLALLFAIYLKALDKKRGFGLEQPNIKQ
;
A
#
# COMPACT_ATOMS: atom_id res chain seq x y z
N VAL A 1 2.09 -21.28 16.70
CA VAL A 1 0.87 -21.97 16.27
C VAL A 1 0.48 -21.56 14.85
N LEU A 2 0.27 -20.29 14.52
CA LEU A 2 -0.17 -19.83 13.19
C LEU A 2 0.80 -20.22 12.07
N LEU A 3 2.12 -20.13 12.28
CA LEU A 3 3.13 -20.54 11.31
C LEU A 3 3.09 -22.05 11.04
N LEU A 4 2.79 -22.86 12.07
CA LEU A 4 2.64 -24.30 11.94
C LEU A 4 1.39 -24.66 11.11
N ILE A 5 0.27 -23.97 11.36
CA ILE A 5 -0.95 -24.12 10.56
C ILE A 5 -0.66 -23.73 9.11
N GLY A 6 0.04 -22.60 8.87
CA GLY A 6 0.47 -22.18 7.54
C GLY A 6 1.32 -23.22 6.82
N LEU A 7 2.29 -23.81 7.52
CA LEU A 7 3.13 -24.87 6.96
C LEU A 7 2.31 -26.13 6.57
N ILE A 8 1.41 -26.58 7.47
CA ILE A 8 0.54 -27.73 7.19
C ILE A 8 -0.35 -27.44 5.98
N THR A 9 -0.96 -26.23 5.93
CA THR A 9 -1.81 -25.83 4.80
C THR A 9 -1.01 -25.81 3.49
N PHE A 10 0.23 -25.32 3.52
CA PHE A 10 1.11 -25.31 2.35
C PHE A 10 1.46 -26.73 1.88
N ILE A 11 1.75 -27.65 2.81
CA ILE A 11 2.00 -29.06 2.49
C ILE A 11 0.75 -29.67 1.83
N VAL A 12 -0.43 -29.48 2.41
CA VAL A 12 -1.70 -29.98 1.84
C VAL A 12 -1.93 -29.40 0.44
N PHE A 13 -1.71 -28.10 0.26
CA PHE A 13 -1.79 -27.43 -1.04
C PHE A 13 -0.87 -28.11 -2.08
N THR A 14 0.40 -28.35 -1.73
CA THR A 14 1.36 -29.01 -2.63
C THR A 14 0.90 -30.41 -3.08
N PHE A 15 0.27 -31.18 -2.19
CA PHE A 15 -0.30 -32.47 -2.57
C PHE A 15 -1.53 -32.35 -3.48
N MET A 16 -2.39 -31.37 -3.21
CA MET A 16 -3.57 -31.11 -4.05
C MET A 16 -3.17 -30.62 -5.45
N ASP A 17 -2.17 -29.76 -5.53
CA ASP A 17 -1.63 -29.21 -6.77
C ASP A 17 -1.06 -30.34 -7.65
N LYS A 18 -0.19 -31.17 -7.10
CA LYS A 18 0.33 -32.36 -7.81
C LYS A 18 -0.77 -33.34 -8.25
N ALA A 19 -1.83 -33.49 -7.45
CA ALA A 19 -2.96 -34.33 -7.83
C ALA A 19 -3.75 -33.74 -8.99
N LEU A 20 -3.90 -32.41 -9.02
CA LEU A 20 -4.54 -31.67 -10.10
C LEU A 20 -3.74 -31.77 -11.40
N ASP A 21 -2.42 -31.53 -11.35
CA ASP A 21 -1.53 -31.68 -12.49
C ASP A 21 -1.63 -33.05 -13.14
N LYS A 22 -1.65 -34.10 -12.29
CA LYS A 22 -1.83 -35.47 -12.76
C LYS A 22 -3.20 -35.71 -13.42
N GLN A 23 -4.28 -35.07 -12.91
CA GLN A 23 -5.61 -35.18 -13.51
C GLN A 23 -5.70 -34.40 -14.84
N MET A 24 -4.99 -33.28 -14.95
CA MET A 24 -4.95 -32.45 -16.15
C MET A 24 -3.97 -32.96 -17.20
N GLY A 25 -3.19 -34.00 -16.89
CA GLY A 25 -2.18 -34.54 -17.80
C GLY A 25 -0.98 -33.62 -18.02
N VAL A 26 -0.78 -32.67 -17.08
CA VAL A 26 0.41 -31.80 -17.09
C VAL A 26 1.58 -32.67 -16.67
N THR A 27 2.45 -33.01 -17.61
CA THR A 27 3.73 -33.69 -17.34
C THR A 27 4.80 -32.63 -17.09
N GLU A 28 5.73 -32.90 -16.16
CA GLU A 28 6.87 -32.00 -15.86
C GLU A 28 7.74 -31.67 -17.10
N GLU A 29 7.62 -32.47 -18.17
CA GLU A 29 8.27 -32.24 -19.47
C GLU A 29 7.56 -31.18 -20.35
N ALA A 30 6.37 -30.72 -19.96
CA ALA A 30 5.57 -29.75 -20.70
C ALA A 30 5.70 -28.31 -20.17
N ALA A 31 6.71 -28.00 -19.36
CA ALA A 31 7.09 -26.62 -19.13
C ALA A 31 7.56 -26.06 -20.49
N ASP A 32 6.73 -25.18 -21.07
CA ASP A 32 7.04 -24.55 -22.35
C ASP A 32 8.41 -23.86 -22.23
N PRO A 33 9.43 -24.23 -23.04
CA PRO A 33 10.73 -23.54 -23.01
C PRO A 33 10.64 -22.04 -23.22
N GLU A 34 9.48 -21.55 -23.69
CA GLU A 34 9.17 -20.12 -23.80
C GLU A 34 8.81 -19.48 -22.44
N GLU A 35 8.46 -20.25 -21.41
CA GLU A 35 8.18 -19.75 -20.05
C GLU A 35 9.43 -19.62 -19.17
N GLU A 36 10.59 -20.11 -19.62
CA GLU A 36 11.86 -19.91 -18.92
C GLU A 36 12.23 -18.42 -18.86
N PHE A 37 12.60 -17.97 -17.67
CA PHE A 37 13.09 -16.61 -17.45
C PHE A 37 14.29 -16.30 -18.36
N LYS A 38 14.15 -15.29 -19.20
CA LYS A 38 15.23 -14.77 -20.07
C LYS A 38 15.62 -13.36 -19.64
N PHE A 39 16.92 -13.10 -19.46
CA PHE A 39 17.40 -11.75 -19.16
C PHE A 39 16.96 -10.69 -20.18
N SER A 40 16.69 -11.10 -21.43
CA SER A 40 16.12 -10.22 -22.47
C SER A 40 14.74 -9.69 -22.11
N ASP A 41 13.97 -10.41 -21.28
CA ASP A 41 12.62 -10.01 -20.90
C ASP A 41 12.64 -8.85 -19.89
N LEU A 42 13.72 -8.73 -19.08
CA LEU A 42 13.95 -7.55 -18.27
C LEU A 42 14.03 -6.28 -19.12
N GLY A 43 14.73 -6.34 -20.28
CA GLY A 43 14.80 -5.22 -21.21
C GLY A 43 13.42 -4.81 -21.74
N LYS A 44 12.55 -5.78 -22.07
CA LYS A 44 11.17 -5.52 -22.52
C LYS A 44 10.34 -4.84 -21.41
N ILE A 45 10.43 -5.38 -20.18
CA ILE A 45 9.70 -4.84 -19.03
C ILE A 45 10.15 -3.40 -18.74
N PHE A 46 11.46 -3.15 -18.65
CA PHE A 46 12.00 -1.81 -18.37
C PHE A 46 11.73 -0.79 -19.49
N SER A 47 11.55 -1.25 -20.73
CA SER A 47 11.15 -0.39 -21.85
C SER A 47 9.66 -0.05 -21.83
N SER A 48 8.85 -0.72 -21.01
CA SER A 48 7.41 -0.49 -20.94
C SER A 48 7.09 0.74 -20.09
N GLN A 49 6.54 1.77 -20.74
CA GLN A 49 6.05 2.96 -20.04
C GLN A 49 4.99 2.63 -18.98
N VAL A 50 4.11 1.68 -19.27
CA VAL A 50 3.01 1.31 -18.38
C VAL A 50 3.52 0.57 -17.16
N PHE A 51 4.55 -0.26 -17.32
CA PHE A 51 5.24 -0.89 -16.20
C PHE A 51 5.71 0.16 -15.18
N TRP A 52 6.40 1.21 -15.64
CA TRP A 52 6.91 2.25 -14.76
C TRP A 52 5.82 3.04 -14.06
N ILE A 53 4.69 3.30 -14.74
CA ILE A 53 3.54 3.98 -14.12
C ILE A 53 3.01 3.14 -12.96
N VAL A 54 2.82 1.83 -13.16
CA VAL A 54 2.32 0.91 -12.12
C VAL A 54 3.35 0.76 -10.99
N ALA A 55 4.62 0.59 -11.31
CA ALA A 55 5.68 0.45 -10.31
C ALA A 55 5.83 1.73 -9.46
N LEU A 56 5.81 2.92 -10.08
CA LEU A 56 5.87 4.19 -9.36
C LEU A 56 4.63 4.44 -8.53
N LEU A 57 3.44 4.13 -9.05
CA LEU A 57 2.20 4.21 -8.27
C LEU A 57 2.27 3.30 -7.04
N CYS A 58 2.78 2.07 -7.21
CA CYS A 58 3.01 1.13 -6.13
C CYS A 58 3.97 1.71 -5.08
N VAL A 59 5.16 2.19 -5.50
CA VAL A 59 6.14 2.80 -4.58
C VAL A 59 5.55 3.95 -3.79
N LEU A 60 4.93 4.91 -4.47
CA LEU A 60 4.38 6.12 -3.85
C LEU A 60 3.31 5.78 -2.81
N TYR A 61 2.39 4.88 -3.20
CA TYR A 61 1.30 4.50 -2.33
C TYR A 61 1.76 3.72 -1.10
N TYR A 62 2.58 2.70 -1.32
CA TYR A 62 3.10 1.87 -0.22
C TYR A 62 4.05 2.67 0.69
N SER A 63 4.81 3.61 0.12
CA SER A 63 5.67 4.52 0.89
C SER A 63 4.90 5.54 1.73
N ALA A 64 3.66 5.86 1.39
CA ALA A 64 2.80 6.70 2.22
C ALA A 64 2.13 5.92 3.37
N ILE A 65 1.99 4.61 3.26
CA ILE A 65 1.27 3.77 4.23
C ILE A 65 2.21 3.07 5.20
N PHE A 66 3.17 2.29 4.71
CA PHE A 66 3.99 1.43 5.57
C PHE A 66 4.93 2.23 6.51
N PRO A 67 5.65 3.26 6.04
CA PRO A 67 6.40 4.11 6.95
C PRO A 67 5.51 4.84 7.97
N PHE A 68 4.31 5.27 7.57
CA PHE A 68 3.35 5.87 8.49
C PHE A 68 2.94 4.91 9.62
N GLN A 69 2.77 3.61 9.34
CA GLN A 69 2.44 2.63 10.38
C GLN A 69 3.48 2.61 11.52
N ARG A 70 4.75 2.87 11.23
CA ARG A 70 5.81 2.94 12.24
C ARG A 70 5.64 4.13 13.20
N TYR A 71 5.13 5.24 12.69
CA TYR A 71 5.00 6.49 13.45
C TYR A 71 3.59 6.75 13.94
N GLY A 72 2.59 6.04 13.42
CA GLY A 72 1.17 6.37 13.61
C GLY A 72 0.70 6.38 15.06
N ALA A 73 1.13 5.42 15.88
CA ALA A 73 0.76 5.39 17.30
C ALA A 73 1.38 6.58 18.07
N ASN A 74 2.66 6.90 17.82
CA ASN A 74 3.29 8.06 18.45
C ASN A 74 2.67 9.37 17.94
N MET A 75 2.35 9.48 16.65
CA MET A 75 1.64 10.63 16.08
C MET A 75 0.29 10.85 16.78
N LEU A 76 -0.48 9.78 17.03
CA LEU A 76 -1.75 9.87 17.76
C LEU A 76 -1.52 10.33 19.22
N GLN A 77 -0.49 9.80 19.87
CA GLN A 77 -0.12 10.21 21.23
C GLN A 77 0.27 11.69 21.30
N CYS A 78 0.97 12.22 20.29
CA CYS A 78 1.35 13.63 20.22
C CYS A 78 0.14 14.57 19.98
N ASN A 79 -0.93 14.08 19.34
CA ASN A 79 -2.06 14.89 18.91
C ASN A 79 -3.34 14.71 19.75
N LEU A 80 -3.34 13.78 20.72
CA LEU A 80 -4.46 13.54 21.61
C LEU A 80 -4.02 13.81 23.05
N ASP A 81 -4.75 14.67 23.76
CA ASP A 81 -4.39 15.06 25.12
C ASP A 81 -4.50 13.88 26.11
N GLY A 82 -3.44 13.66 26.88
CA GLY A 82 -3.44 12.72 28.01
C GLY A 82 -3.55 11.24 27.63
N ILE A 83 -3.40 10.90 26.36
CA ILE A 83 -3.48 9.50 25.91
C ILE A 83 -2.16 8.75 26.18
N SER A 84 -2.26 7.53 26.71
CA SER A 84 -1.11 6.65 26.86
C SER A 84 -0.66 6.06 25.52
N ALA A 85 0.60 5.61 25.43
CA ALA A 85 1.13 4.91 24.25
C ALA A 85 0.31 3.65 23.91
N GLU A 86 -0.18 2.94 24.94
CA GLU A 86 -1.03 1.77 24.76
C GLU A 86 -2.37 2.14 24.15
N ALA A 87 -3.02 3.20 24.66
CA ALA A 87 -4.31 3.65 24.13
C ALA A 87 -4.16 4.17 22.67
N ALA A 88 -3.09 4.90 22.35
CA ALA A 88 -2.78 5.32 20.99
C ALA A 88 -2.57 4.11 20.04
N SER A 89 -1.86 3.09 20.51
CA SER A 89 -1.67 1.83 19.77
C SER A 89 -3.00 1.08 19.57
N ASN A 90 -3.89 1.12 20.55
CA ASN A 90 -5.23 0.52 20.46
C ASN A 90 -6.09 1.23 19.40
N ILE A 91 -6.01 2.55 19.27
CA ILE A 91 -6.66 3.29 18.18
C ILE A 91 -6.06 2.83 16.83
N PHE A 92 -4.74 2.73 16.74
CA PHE A 92 -4.07 2.37 15.49
C PHE A 92 -4.38 0.94 15.01
N ARG A 93 -4.75 0.02 15.90
CA ARG A 93 -5.20 -1.35 15.54
C ARG A 93 -6.42 -1.38 14.63
N TRP A 94 -7.23 -0.33 14.58
CA TRP A 94 -8.39 -0.24 13.69
C TRP A 94 -8.02 -0.08 12.21
N PHE A 95 -6.78 0.30 11.92
CA PHE A 95 -6.28 0.38 10.53
C PHE A 95 -6.39 -0.96 9.78
N PRO A 96 -5.75 -2.06 10.24
CA PRO A 96 -5.87 -3.35 9.56
C PRO A 96 -7.29 -3.94 9.63
N ILE A 97 -8.06 -3.63 10.67
CA ILE A 97 -9.45 -4.09 10.79
C ILE A 97 -10.30 -3.43 9.70
N GLY A 98 -10.18 -2.11 9.50
CA GLY A 98 -10.87 -1.39 8.43
C GLY A 98 -10.54 -1.96 7.04
N ALA A 99 -9.26 -2.26 6.79
CA ALA A 99 -8.84 -2.90 5.55
C ALA A 99 -9.44 -4.31 5.39
N ALA A 100 -9.35 -5.15 6.42
CA ALA A 100 -9.81 -6.55 6.36
C ALA A 100 -11.32 -6.65 6.11
N VAL A 101 -12.11 -5.80 6.76
CA VAL A 101 -13.58 -5.80 6.59
C VAL A 101 -14.00 -5.40 5.18
N ILE A 102 -13.36 -4.37 4.60
CA ILE A 102 -13.76 -3.84 3.29
C ILE A 102 -13.23 -4.67 2.12
N THR A 103 -12.10 -5.36 2.26
CA THR A 103 -11.42 -6.07 1.16
C THR A 103 -12.32 -7.05 0.40
N PRO A 104 -13.14 -7.92 1.04
CA PRO A 104 -14.02 -8.84 0.31
C PRO A 104 -15.06 -8.10 -0.54
N PHE A 105 -15.57 -6.98 -0.06
CA PHE A 105 -16.54 -6.16 -0.81
C PHE A 105 -15.89 -5.50 -2.02
N LEU A 106 -14.65 -5.02 -1.88
CA LEU A 106 -13.89 -4.43 -2.97
C LEU A 106 -13.53 -5.45 -4.04
N GLY A 107 -13.11 -6.67 -3.66
CA GLY A 107 -12.87 -7.76 -4.58
C GLY A 107 -14.13 -8.09 -5.39
N ASN A 108 -15.26 -8.35 -4.73
CA ASN A 108 -16.52 -8.63 -5.40
C ASN A 108 -16.99 -7.46 -6.30
N PHE A 109 -16.76 -6.21 -5.90
CA PHE A 109 -17.06 -5.04 -6.71
C PHE A 109 -16.21 -5.02 -7.99
N LEU A 110 -14.90 -5.23 -7.88
CA LEU A 110 -14.00 -5.29 -9.04
C LEU A 110 -14.31 -6.43 -9.98
N ASP A 111 -14.63 -7.60 -9.43
CA ASP A 111 -14.94 -8.79 -10.21
C ASP A 111 -16.21 -8.60 -11.04
N ARG A 112 -17.23 -7.95 -10.47
CA ARG A 112 -18.53 -7.76 -11.12
C ARG A 112 -18.68 -6.45 -11.90
N LYS A 113 -18.09 -5.36 -11.40
CA LYS A 113 -18.28 -4.02 -11.98
C LYS A 113 -17.00 -3.48 -12.64
N GLY A 114 -15.84 -3.99 -12.29
CA GLY A 114 -14.58 -3.45 -12.72
C GLY A 114 -14.24 -2.12 -12.01
N LYS A 115 -13.89 -1.12 -12.79
CA LYS A 115 -13.51 0.23 -12.31
C LYS A 115 -12.16 0.26 -11.56
N GLY A 116 -11.21 -0.61 -11.95
CA GLY A 116 -9.91 -0.72 -11.28
C GLY A 116 -9.13 0.60 -11.24
N ALA A 117 -8.95 1.28 -12.37
CA ALA A 117 -8.26 2.56 -12.41
C ALA A 117 -8.99 3.65 -11.61
N THR A 118 -10.34 3.64 -11.61
CA THR A 118 -11.14 4.55 -10.77
C THR A 118 -10.94 4.27 -9.29
N MET A 119 -10.83 3.00 -8.87
CA MET A 119 -10.55 2.64 -7.48
C MET A 119 -9.16 3.06 -7.03
N LEU A 120 -8.14 2.95 -7.89
CA LEU A 120 -6.79 3.47 -7.62
C LEU A 120 -6.84 4.98 -7.32
N MET A 121 -7.59 5.74 -8.13
CA MET A 121 -7.79 7.18 -7.89
C MET A 121 -8.52 7.45 -6.57
N GLY A 122 -9.57 6.69 -6.27
CA GLY A 122 -10.33 6.81 -5.02
C GLY A 122 -9.48 6.52 -3.80
N GLY A 123 -8.65 5.47 -3.85
CA GLY A 123 -7.71 5.12 -2.80
C GLY A 123 -6.67 6.22 -2.56
N ALA A 124 -6.07 6.74 -3.63
CA ALA A 124 -5.09 7.83 -3.52
C ALA A 124 -5.72 9.12 -2.96
N LEU A 125 -6.93 9.49 -3.41
CA LEU A 125 -7.63 10.66 -2.88
C LEU A 125 -7.95 10.51 -1.39
N LEU A 126 -8.45 9.35 -0.98
CA LEU A 126 -8.74 9.06 0.42
C LEU A 126 -7.48 9.09 1.29
N LEU A 127 -6.35 8.58 0.76
CA LEU A 127 -5.03 8.66 1.40
C LEU A 127 -4.64 10.13 1.68
N ILE A 128 -4.75 10.99 0.67
CA ILE A 128 -4.46 12.43 0.80
C ILE A 128 -5.33 13.03 1.91
N CYS A 129 -6.64 12.81 1.84
CA CYS A 129 -7.58 13.35 2.82
C CYS A 129 -7.24 12.91 4.25
N CYS A 130 -6.93 11.62 4.46
CA CYS A 130 -6.56 11.10 5.78
C CYS A 130 -5.30 11.78 6.33
N HIS A 131 -4.24 11.91 5.52
CA HIS A 131 -3.01 12.56 5.97
C HIS A 131 -3.18 14.05 6.24
N LEU A 132 -4.02 14.75 5.47
CA LEU A 132 -4.36 16.14 5.74
C LEU A 132 -5.21 16.31 7.02
N VAL A 133 -6.13 15.40 7.29
CA VAL A 133 -6.87 15.38 8.56
C VAL A 133 -5.92 15.17 9.74
N PHE A 134 -4.97 14.24 9.64
CA PHE A 134 -3.95 14.04 10.68
C PHE A 134 -3.03 15.25 10.84
N ALA A 135 -2.69 15.96 9.75
CA ALA A 135 -1.80 17.10 9.80
C ALA A 135 -2.44 18.34 10.41
N PHE A 136 -3.72 18.60 10.15
CA PHE A 136 -4.36 19.86 10.48
C PHE A 136 -5.59 19.75 11.38
N VAL A 137 -6.46 18.78 11.13
CA VAL A 137 -7.73 18.67 11.85
C VAL A 137 -7.54 18.01 13.20
N LEU A 138 -6.79 16.92 13.26
CA LEU A 138 -6.57 16.20 14.51
C LEU A 138 -5.83 17.04 15.56
N PRO A 139 -4.72 17.76 15.24
CA PRO A 139 -4.05 18.63 16.22
C PRO A 139 -4.94 19.78 16.73
N ALA A 140 -5.80 20.31 15.85
CA ALA A 140 -6.71 21.42 16.20
C ALA A 140 -7.88 20.98 17.09
N THR A 141 -8.40 19.77 16.85
CA THR A 141 -9.61 19.27 17.55
C THR A 141 -9.28 18.36 18.72
N LYS A 142 -8.14 17.68 18.68
CA LYS A 142 -7.70 16.67 19.65
C LYS A 142 -8.75 15.60 19.94
N SER A 143 -9.60 15.33 18.95
CA SER A 143 -10.78 14.46 19.09
C SER A 143 -10.43 12.99 18.83
N PRO A 144 -10.65 12.11 19.82
CA PRO A 144 -10.50 10.66 19.61
C PRO A 144 -11.41 10.12 18.50
N VAL A 145 -12.61 10.68 18.34
CA VAL A 145 -13.55 10.26 17.28
C VAL A 145 -12.96 10.51 15.90
N ILE A 146 -12.32 11.67 15.69
CA ILE A 146 -11.64 11.99 14.44
C ILE A 146 -10.46 11.04 14.24
N ALA A 147 -9.69 10.75 15.28
CA ALA A 147 -8.58 9.79 15.20
C ALA A 147 -9.06 8.40 14.76
N TYR A 148 -10.07 7.83 15.42
CA TYR A 148 -10.63 6.52 15.08
C TYR A 148 -11.18 6.48 13.66
N SER A 149 -12.02 7.44 13.29
CA SER A 149 -12.63 7.48 11.96
C SER A 149 -11.58 7.62 10.85
N THR A 150 -10.58 8.46 11.05
CA THR A 150 -9.51 8.66 10.04
C THR A 150 -8.60 7.43 9.92
N ILE A 151 -8.30 6.74 11.03
CA ILE A 151 -7.53 5.47 10.99
C ILE A 151 -8.31 4.39 10.23
N VAL A 152 -9.62 4.24 10.47
CA VAL A 152 -10.45 3.28 9.72
C VAL A 152 -10.51 3.65 8.24
N LEU A 153 -10.72 4.94 7.91
CA LEU A 153 -10.71 5.43 6.52
C LEU A 153 -9.36 5.22 5.83
N LEU A 154 -8.26 5.38 6.55
CA LEU A 154 -6.92 5.07 6.04
C LEU A 154 -6.77 3.57 5.75
N GLY A 155 -7.34 2.69 6.58
CA GLY A 155 -7.41 1.25 6.33
C GLY A 155 -8.22 0.92 5.07
N ILE A 156 -9.35 1.59 4.86
CA ILE A 156 -10.15 1.46 3.64
C ILE A 156 -9.36 1.95 2.42
N SER A 157 -8.70 3.10 2.52
CA SER A 157 -7.80 3.60 1.49
C SER A 157 -6.74 2.56 1.13
N PHE A 158 -6.11 1.95 2.15
CA PHE A 158 -5.11 0.91 1.94
C PHE A 158 -5.69 -0.32 1.21
N ALA A 159 -6.91 -0.72 1.49
CA ALA A 159 -7.54 -1.86 0.82
C ALA A 159 -7.86 -1.60 -0.66
N LEU A 160 -8.26 -0.36 -1.00
CA LEU A 160 -8.65 0.03 -2.36
C LEU A 160 -7.53 -0.16 -3.38
N VAL A 161 -6.30 0.21 -3.04
CA VAL A 161 -5.21 0.20 -4.02
C VAL A 161 -4.68 -1.20 -4.32
N PRO A 162 -4.29 -2.05 -3.35
CA PRO A 162 -3.91 -3.42 -3.66
C PRO A 162 -4.99 -4.21 -4.38
N ALA A 163 -6.26 -4.05 -3.97
CA ALA A 163 -7.39 -4.72 -4.61
C ALA A 163 -7.50 -4.39 -6.11
N ALA A 164 -7.16 -3.16 -6.51
CA ALA A 164 -7.21 -2.73 -7.90
C ALA A 164 -5.87 -2.88 -8.65
N LEU A 165 -4.74 -2.63 -7.96
CA LEU A 165 -3.40 -2.61 -8.57
C LEU A 165 -2.99 -4.01 -9.05
N TRP A 166 -3.04 -5.00 -8.16
CA TRP A 166 -2.52 -6.32 -8.47
C TRP A 166 -3.28 -7.03 -9.60
N PRO A 167 -4.64 -7.01 -9.65
CA PRO A 167 -5.38 -7.54 -10.80
C PRO A 167 -5.22 -6.72 -12.09
N SER A 168 -4.70 -5.50 -12.01
CA SER A 168 -4.43 -4.68 -13.20
C SER A 168 -3.16 -5.10 -13.92
N VAL A 169 -2.16 -5.65 -13.23
CA VAL A 169 -0.86 -6.02 -13.81
C VAL A 169 -1.01 -7.03 -14.96
N PRO A 170 -1.76 -8.16 -14.81
CA PRO A 170 -1.93 -9.11 -15.90
C PRO A 170 -2.73 -8.57 -17.09
N LYS A 171 -3.47 -7.48 -16.92
CA LYS A 171 -4.17 -6.81 -18.04
C LYS A 171 -3.24 -5.94 -18.90
N ILE A 172 -2.06 -5.61 -18.35
CA ILE A 172 -1.13 -4.63 -18.93
C ILE A 172 0.13 -5.30 -19.48
N ILE A 173 0.54 -6.40 -18.86
CA ILE A 173 1.79 -7.10 -19.10
C ILE A 173 1.50 -8.48 -19.65
N ASP A 174 2.31 -8.89 -20.64
CA ASP A 174 2.23 -10.20 -21.27
C ASP A 174 2.39 -11.31 -20.21
N GLU A 175 1.54 -12.33 -20.28
CA GLU A 175 1.48 -13.45 -19.35
C GLU A 175 2.83 -14.18 -19.23
N LYS A 176 3.57 -14.30 -20.33
CA LYS A 176 4.90 -14.96 -20.38
C LYS A 176 5.96 -14.29 -19.47
N ILE A 177 5.85 -12.98 -19.22
CA ILE A 177 6.81 -12.21 -18.41
C ILE A 177 6.19 -11.67 -17.12
N LEU A 178 4.97 -12.10 -16.80
CA LEU A 178 4.19 -11.56 -15.69
C LEU A 178 4.86 -11.78 -14.33
N GLY A 179 5.41 -12.97 -14.08
CA GLY A 179 6.14 -13.28 -12.86
C GLY A 179 7.35 -12.36 -12.64
N SER A 180 8.14 -12.14 -13.70
CA SER A 180 9.28 -11.21 -13.68
C SER A 180 8.84 -9.76 -13.43
N ALA A 181 7.72 -9.35 -14.03
CA ALA A 181 7.18 -8.01 -13.81
C ALA A 181 6.72 -7.79 -12.36
N TYR A 182 6.05 -8.75 -11.75
CA TYR A 182 5.69 -8.69 -10.33
C TYR A 182 6.94 -8.58 -9.44
N CYS A 183 7.95 -9.41 -9.68
CA CYS A 183 9.22 -9.35 -8.94
C CYS A 183 9.87 -7.96 -9.03
N LEU A 184 9.89 -7.36 -10.21
CA LEU A 184 10.45 -6.04 -10.43
C LEU A 184 9.62 -4.93 -9.77
N ILE A 185 8.28 -5.01 -9.82
CA ILE A 185 7.41 -4.06 -9.10
C ILE A 185 7.71 -4.12 -7.59
N PHE A 186 7.78 -5.33 -7.01
CA PHE A 186 8.14 -5.49 -5.60
C PHE A 186 9.56 -4.99 -5.29
N TRP A 187 10.52 -5.23 -6.19
CA TRP A 187 11.88 -4.73 -6.00
C TRP A 187 11.90 -3.19 -5.96
N VAL A 188 11.27 -2.53 -6.91
CA VAL A 188 11.14 -1.06 -6.96
C VAL A 188 10.39 -0.55 -5.73
N GLN A 189 9.29 -1.22 -5.32
CA GLN A 189 8.55 -0.89 -4.09
C GLN A 189 9.45 -0.93 -2.85
N ASN A 190 10.28 -1.96 -2.70
CA ASN A 190 11.17 -2.11 -1.55
C ASN A 190 12.26 -1.03 -1.48
N ILE A 191 12.66 -0.44 -2.61
CA ILE A 191 13.53 0.74 -2.60
C ILE A 191 12.85 1.88 -1.83
N GLY A 192 11.59 2.18 -2.13
CA GLY A 192 10.82 3.18 -1.39
C GLY A 192 10.69 2.85 0.09
N LEU A 193 10.34 1.60 0.41
CA LEU A 193 10.20 1.14 1.80
C LEU A 193 11.52 1.16 2.60
N CYS A 194 12.65 1.08 1.93
CA CYS A 194 13.97 1.22 2.54
C CYS A 194 14.32 2.68 2.87
N PHE A 195 14.11 3.58 1.92
CA PHE A 195 14.57 4.97 2.04
C PHE A 195 13.58 5.90 2.75
N VAL A 196 12.27 5.72 2.53
CA VAL A 196 11.27 6.64 3.06
C VAL A 196 11.19 6.66 4.58
N PRO A 197 11.29 5.55 5.34
CA PRO A 197 11.32 5.61 6.80
C PRO A 197 12.48 6.46 7.35
N LYS A 198 13.66 6.39 6.71
CA LYS A 198 14.81 7.20 7.06
C LYS A 198 14.58 8.68 6.73
N LEU A 199 14.00 8.96 5.56
CA LEU A 199 13.61 10.32 5.17
C LEU A 199 12.66 10.94 6.19
N ILE A 200 11.59 10.21 6.56
CA ILE A 200 10.61 10.68 7.54
C ILE A 200 11.23 10.87 8.93
N GLY A 201 12.09 9.96 9.37
CA GLY A 201 12.81 10.10 10.65
C GLY A 201 13.72 11.33 10.67
N ASN A 202 14.44 11.59 9.59
CA ASN A 202 15.28 12.79 9.45
C ASN A 202 14.44 14.07 9.42
N LEU A 203 13.34 14.08 8.68
CA LEU A 203 12.43 15.22 8.64
C LEU A 203 11.80 15.49 10.01
N LEU A 204 11.35 14.44 10.70
CA LEU A 204 10.80 14.59 12.06
C LEU A 204 11.84 15.18 13.02
N ALA A 205 13.09 14.73 12.93
CA ALA A 205 14.16 15.26 13.76
C ALA A 205 14.51 16.72 13.42
N SER A 206 14.64 17.06 12.13
CA SER A 206 15.04 18.40 11.70
C SER A 206 13.95 19.45 11.93
N THR A 207 12.69 19.11 11.64
CA THR A 207 11.57 20.06 11.82
C THR A 207 11.21 20.29 13.30
N ASN A 208 11.65 19.41 14.19
CA ASN A 208 11.45 19.54 15.63
C ASN A 208 12.75 19.95 16.38
N ALA A 209 13.82 20.32 15.67
CA ALA A 209 15.11 20.65 16.30
C ALA A 209 14.99 21.85 17.27
N ASP A 210 14.21 22.85 16.89
CA ASP A 210 13.99 24.07 17.67
C ASP A 210 12.65 24.08 18.45
N ASN A 211 11.93 22.94 18.50
CA ASN A 211 10.68 22.85 19.23
C ASN A 211 10.94 22.82 20.75
N PRO A 212 10.50 23.83 21.52
CA PRO A 212 10.83 23.93 22.95
C PRO A 212 10.32 22.72 23.77
N ALA A 213 9.15 22.18 23.42
CA ALA A 213 8.59 21.02 24.11
C ALA A 213 9.41 19.75 23.88
N VAL A 214 9.91 19.57 22.65
CA VAL A 214 10.79 18.45 22.30
C VAL A 214 12.16 18.58 23.00
N ILE A 215 12.73 19.79 23.01
CA ILE A 215 14.01 20.07 23.69
C ILE A 215 13.88 19.78 25.19
N ALA A 216 12.84 20.30 25.84
CA ALA A 216 12.58 20.10 27.26
C ALA A 216 12.38 18.62 27.61
N ALA A 217 11.59 17.89 26.82
CA ALA A 217 11.36 16.47 27.03
C ALA A 217 12.65 15.64 26.90
N LYS A 218 13.46 15.93 25.89
CA LYS A 218 14.78 15.27 25.70
C LYS A 218 15.74 15.57 26.82
N ALA A 219 15.82 16.84 27.27
CA ALA A 219 16.68 17.24 28.38
C ALA A 219 16.28 16.59 29.71
N ALA A 220 14.99 16.37 29.93
CA ALA A 220 14.44 15.67 31.08
C ALA A 220 14.57 14.14 30.99
N GLY A 221 15.03 13.56 29.87
CA GLY A 221 15.06 12.12 29.66
C GLY A 221 13.67 11.49 29.64
N ALA A 222 12.65 12.25 29.20
CA ALA A 222 11.27 11.78 29.18
C ALA A 222 11.09 10.64 28.19
N GLU A 223 10.31 9.64 28.56
CA GLU A 223 9.97 8.50 27.70
C GLU A 223 9.10 8.94 26.50
N PHE A 224 8.24 9.93 26.71
CA PHE A 224 7.43 10.52 25.67
C PHE A 224 7.99 11.83 25.16
N ILE A 225 8.18 11.95 23.84
CA ILE A 225 8.66 13.17 23.16
C ILE A 225 7.50 13.71 22.29
N PRO A 226 7.02 14.95 22.55
CA PRO A 226 5.87 15.54 21.87
C PRO A 226 6.28 16.16 20.51
N TYR A 227 6.50 15.31 19.51
CA TYR A 227 6.86 15.77 18.16
C TYR A 227 5.69 16.41 17.43
N ASP A 228 5.98 17.45 16.64
CA ASP A 228 5.10 17.94 15.59
C ASP A 228 5.27 17.07 14.33
N TYR A 229 4.18 16.45 13.92
CA TYR A 229 4.14 15.55 12.75
C TYR A 229 3.65 16.23 11.47
N THR A 230 3.37 17.54 11.48
CA THR A 230 2.77 18.25 10.34
C THR A 230 3.57 18.03 9.05
N VAL A 231 4.88 18.28 9.07
CA VAL A 231 5.72 18.15 7.86
C VAL A 231 5.83 16.70 7.38
N PRO A 232 6.12 15.69 8.22
CA PRO A 232 6.05 14.29 7.83
C PRO A 232 4.71 13.86 7.19
N LEU A 233 3.58 14.33 7.76
CA LEU A 233 2.25 14.02 7.24
C LEU A 233 1.99 14.68 5.87
N LEU A 234 2.48 15.88 5.65
CA LEU A 234 2.43 16.55 4.34
C LEU A 234 3.27 15.83 3.29
N VAL A 235 4.40 15.24 3.67
CA VAL A 235 5.20 14.40 2.76
C VAL A 235 4.42 13.15 2.38
N PHE A 236 3.75 12.47 3.33
CA PHE A 236 2.88 11.34 2.99
C PHE A 236 1.70 11.76 2.10
N ALA A 237 1.09 12.91 2.37
CA ALA A 237 0.04 13.46 1.50
C ALA A 237 0.57 13.76 0.09
N SER A 238 1.80 14.27 -0.06
CA SER A 238 2.43 14.53 -1.36
C SER A 238 2.66 13.26 -2.17
N PHE A 239 3.03 12.15 -1.53
CA PHE A 239 3.08 10.84 -2.19
C PHE A 239 1.70 10.41 -2.67
N GLY A 240 0.65 10.67 -1.89
CA GLY A 240 -0.74 10.45 -2.32
C GLY A 240 -1.11 11.28 -3.55
N VAL A 241 -0.71 12.56 -3.61
CA VAL A 241 -0.95 13.44 -4.76
C VAL A 241 -0.25 12.90 -6.01
N LEU A 242 1.02 12.52 -5.89
CA LEU A 242 1.76 11.92 -7.00
C LEU A 242 1.13 10.59 -7.44
N ALA A 243 0.73 9.74 -6.50
CA ALA A 243 0.03 8.49 -6.81
C ALA A 243 -1.30 8.75 -7.54
N LEU A 244 -2.07 9.77 -7.13
CA LEU A 244 -3.30 10.18 -7.81
C LEU A 244 -3.02 10.62 -9.25
N LEU A 245 -1.98 11.42 -9.49
CA LEU A 245 -1.59 11.84 -10.84
C LEU A 245 -1.21 10.64 -11.71
N PHE A 246 -0.44 9.67 -11.19
CA PHE A 246 -0.13 8.45 -11.91
C PHE A 246 -1.37 7.58 -12.17
N ALA A 247 -2.32 7.51 -11.22
CA ALA A 247 -3.57 6.77 -11.41
C ALA A 247 -4.47 7.42 -12.49
N ILE A 248 -4.55 8.75 -12.53
CA ILE A 248 -5.25 9.50 -13.58
C ILE A 248 -4.59 9.23 -14.93
N TYR A 249 -3.25 9.28 -14.98
CA TYR A 249 -2.51 9.03 -16.21
C TYR A 249 -2.68 7.59 -16.69
N LEU A 250 -2.64 6.61 -15.78
CA LEU A 250 -2.91 5.20 -16.08
C LEU A 250 -4.31 5.01 -16.66
N LYS A 251 -5.33 5.66 -16.09
CA LYS A 251 -6.71 5.63 -16.60
C LYS A 251 -6.83 6.25 -17.99
N ALA A 252 -6.13 7.35 -18.26
CA ALA A 252 -6.10 7.98 -19.57
C ALA A 252 -5.42 7.08 -20.62
N LEU A 253 -4.34 6.40 -20.24
CA LEU A 253 -3.64 5.41 -21.06
C LEU A 253 -4.52 4.18 -21.33
N ASP A 254 -5.23 3.68 -20.33
CA ASP A 254 -6.19 2.58 -20.49
C ASP A 254 -7.26 2.92 -21.53
N LYS A 255 -7.84 4.12 -21.46
CA LYS A 255 -8.80 4.59 -22.45
C LYS A 255 -8.22 4.65 -23.87
N LYS A 256 -6.93 4.99 -24.02
CA LYS A 256 -6.24 5.11 -25.32
C LYS A 256 -5.81 3.76 -25.87
N ARG A 257 -5.33 2.86 -25.01
CA ARG A 257 -4.70 1.59 -25.43
C ARG A 257 -5.61 0.36 -25.24
N GLY A 258 -6.71 0.49 -24.50
CA GLY A 258 -7.70 -0.57 -24.35
C GLY A 258 -7.26 -1.74 -23.46
N PHE A 259 -6.51 -1.49 -22.39
CA PHE A 259 -6.08 -2.55 -21.47
C PHE A 259 -7.23 -3.22 -20.70
N GLY A 260 -8.37 -2.52 -20.58
CA GLY A 260 -9.54 -3.03 -19.87
C GLY A 260 -9.46 -2.91 -18.35
N LEU A 261 -8.74 -1.92 -17.83
CA LEU A 261 -8.62 -1.70 -16.38
C LEU A 261 -9.94 -1.31 -15.72
N GLU A 262 -10.85 -0.72 -16.50
CA GLU A 262 -12.20 -0.36 -16.04
C GLU A 262 -13.23 -1.49 -16.25
N GLN A 263 -12.85 -2.59 -16.90
CA GLN A 263 -13.72 -3.72 -17.14
C GLN A 263 -13.75 -4.69 -15.96
N PRO A 264 -14.85 -5.43 -15.75
CA PRO A 264 -14.93 -6.52 -14.78
C PRO A 264 -13.81 -7.54 -14.95
N ASN A 265 -13.34 -8.13 -13.84
CA ASN A 265 -12.36 -9.20 -13.91
C ASN A 265 -12.99 -10.52 -14.37
N ILE A 266 -14.26 -10.76 -13.99
CA ILE A 266 -15.03 -11.93 -14.42
C ILE A 266 -15.91 -11.52 -15.60
N LYS A 267 -15.70 -12.14 -16.75
CA LYS A 267 -16.61 -12.00 -17.90
C LYS A 267 -17.91 -12.71 -17.56
N GLN A 268 -19.02 -11.99 -17.56
CA GLN A 268 -20.37 -12.56 -17.44
C GLN A 268 -20.77 -13.23 -18.73
#